data_367d10a33993a10a2f764d0df43d3187
#
_entry.id   367d10a33993a10a2f764d0df43d3187
#
_cell.length_a   1.000
_cell.length_b   1.000
_cell.length_c   1.000
_cell.angle_alpha   90.00
_cell.angle_beta   90.00
_cell.angle_gamma   90.00
#
_symmetry.space_group_name_H-M   'P 1'
#
loop_
_entity.id
_entity.type
_entity.pdbx_description
1 polymer ?
#
loop_
_entity_poly.entity_id
_entity_poly.type
_entity_poly.pdbx_seq_one_letter_code
_entity_poly.pdbx_strand_id
1 'polypeptide(L)'
;MVDKLKEWIVKIVTSRLFVVWVVILCLFTFVLQHLFTLQIIKGSDYLDNYMMKIEKTIDIEGTRGNIYDRNGVLLAHNELSYTVTLEDNGTYANNKERAKLLNAEISTLIDMIEKNGDSIVNDLDLYMDPDGELSFLSEGTELAGFRRDIYGRKKVADLKYNAKLGYDESAATPEQMYEYLLNKFAVDTETYDRYRAYQIMVVRYALYLSSYQKYIAIGIAEDVSDQTVAMIREHASELQGVEVREDTKRVYDYPEYFSHILGYTGKISDSEYDSLHEQDESYTRSDVVGKAGIEQVMELQLQGKKGSETVYVNNVGKV
;
A
#
# COMPACT_ATOMS: atom_id res chain seq x y z
N MET A 1 69.86 41.17 10.51
CA MET A 1 68.91 40.02 10.22
C MET A 1 67.56 40.55 9.72
N VAL A 2 67.00 41.54 10.35
CA VAL A 2 65.66 42.11 9.99
C VAL A 2 65.67 42.75 8.59
N ASP A 3 66.72 43.48 8.21
CA ASP A 3 66.78 44.14 6.90
C ASP A 3 66.89 43.18 5.73
N LYS A 4 67.64 42.07 5.85
CA LYS A 4 67.68 41.00 4.84
C LYS A 4 66.34 40.32 4.69
N LEU A 5 65.55 40.17 5.75
CA LEU A 5 64.19 39.60 5.71
C LEU A 5 63.23 40.52 4.95
N LYS A 6 63.33 41.84 5.20
CA LYS A 6 62.56 42.89 4.51
C LYS A 6 62.82 42.90 3.00
N GLU A 7 64.10 42.87 2.58
CA GLU A 7 64.49 42.83 1.16
C GLU A 7 63.97 41.57 0.50
N TRP A 8 64.02 40.43 1.19
CA TRP A 8 63.50 39.15 0.66
C TRP A 8 61.99 39.17 0.47
N ILE A 9 61.25 39.70 1.44
CA ILE A 9 59.78 39.86 1.37
C ILE A 9 59.40 40.79 0.21
N VAL A 10 60.07 41.93 0.07
CA VAL A 10 59.81 42.90 -1.02
C VAL A 10 60.08 42.24 -2.37
N LYS A 11 61.13 41.44 -2.50
CA LYS A 11 61.48 40.74 -3.75
C LYS A 11 60.44 39.65 -4.13
N ILE A 12 59.83 38.99 -3.15
CA ILE A 12 58.75 38.07 -3.38
C ILE A 12 57.48 38.80 -3.79
N VAL A 13 57.08 39.81 -3.08
CA VAL A 13 55.81 40.55 -3.32
C VAL A 13 55.82 41.29 -4.65
N THR A 14 57.00 41.74 -5.13
CA THR A 14 57.17 42.41 -6.43
C THR A 14 57.36 41.42 -7.57
N SER A 15 57.45 40.11 -7.31
CA SER A 15 57.61 39.10 -8.34
C SER A 15 56.30 38.88 -9.13
N ARG A 16 56.39 38.69 -10.45
CA ARG A 16 55.20 38.35 -11.28
C ARG A 16 54.51 37.06 -10.84
N LEU A 17 55.28 36.13 -10.29
CA LEU A 17 54.77 34.87 -9.74
C LEU A 17 53.89 35.09 -8.50
N PHE A 18 54.22 36.09 -7.65
CA PHE A 18 53.41 36.42 -6.49
C PHE A 18 52.02 36.93 -6.86
N VAL A 19 51.93 37.75 -7.91
CA VAL A 19 50.62 38.22 -8.41
C VAL A 19 49.77 37.06 -8.90
N VAL A 20 50.37 36.14 -9.67
CA VAL A 20 49.68 34.94 -10.13
C VAL A 20 49.21 34.07 -8.95
N TRP A 21 50.09 33.92 -7.93
CA TRP A 21 49.74 33.15 -6.73
C TRP A 21 48.57 33.78 -5.94
N VAL A 22 48.55 35.10 -5.79
CA VAL A 22 47.44 35.83 -5.15
C VAL A 22 46.15 35.67 -5.94
N VAL A 23 46.18 35.73 -7.26
CA VAL A 23 44.98 35.50 -8.10
C VAL A 23 44.46 34.08 -7.92
N ILE A 24 45.33 33.06 -7.92
CA ILE A 24 44.94 31.68 -7.67
C ILE A 24 44.34 31.51 -6.28
N LEU A 25 44.94 32.12 -5.24
CA LEU A 25 44.41 32.07 -3.87
C LEU A 25 43.03 32.72 -3.76
N CYS A 26 42.84 33.86 -4.41
CA CYS A 26 41.52 34.52 -4.45
C CYS A 26 40.46 33.66 -5.14
N LEU A 27 40.78 33.05 -6.28
CA LEU A 27 39.91 32.13 -6.98
C LEU A 27 39.58 30.90 -6.14
N PHE A 28 40.59 30.33 -5.50
CA PHE A 28 40.40 29.19 -4.59
C PHE A 28 39.49 29.52 -3.41
N THR A 29 39.69 30.67 -2.77
CA THR A 29 38.87 31.14 -1.68
C THR A 29 37.40 31.38 -2.11
N PHE A 30 37.22 31.93 -3.32
CA PHE A 30 35.91 32.12 -3.90
C PHE A 30 35.18 30.78 -4.15
N VAL A 31 35.91 29.79 -4.72
CA VAL A 31 35.36 28.45 -4.93
C VAL A 31 35.00 27.78 -3.59
N LEU A 32 35.88 27.86 -2.58
CA LEU A 32 35.61 27.31 -1.25
C LEU A 32 34.37 27.96 -0.60
N GLN A 33 34.26 29.29 -0.68
CA GLN A 33 33.11 29.99 -0.14
C GLN A 33 31.81 29.59 -0.85
N HIS A 34 31.86 29.41 -2.17
CA HIS A 34 30.72 28.97 -2.95
C HIS A 34 30.33 27.52 -2.59
N LEU A 35 31.29 26.65 -2.43
CA LEU A 35 31.12 25.25 -2.03
C LEU A 35 30.54 25.16 -0.60
N PHE A 36 31.05 25.95 0.32
CA PHE A 36 30.51 26.05 1.69
C PHE A 36 29.06 26.52 1.70
N THR A 37 28.73 27.53 0.89
CA THR A 37 27.35 28.03 0.77
C THR A 37 26.41 26.95 0.20
N LEU A 38 26.85 26.21 -0.82
CA LEU A 38 26.06 25.15 -1.43
C LEU A 38 25.88 23.95 -0.50
N GLN A 39 26.94 23.51 0.19
CA GLN A 39 26.89 22.28 0.97
C GLN A 39 26.39 22.46 2.39
N ILE A 40 26.72 23.60 3.04
CA ILE A 40 26.40 23.83 4.46
C ILE A 40 25.18 24.73 4.62
N ILE A 41 25.12 25.87 3.90
CA ILE A 41 24.04 26.85 4.10
C ILE A 41 22.78 26.42 3.34
N LYS A 42 22.93 25.96 2.11
CA LYS A 42 21.81 25.55 1.25
C LYS A 42 21.68 24.03 1.11
N GLY A 43 22.46 23.26 1.83
CA GLY A 43 22.49 21.79 1.73
C GLY A 43 21.15 21.16 2.12
N SER A 44 20.48 21.65 3.18
CA SER A 44 19.14 21.24 3.58
C SER A 44 18.10 21.60 2.52
N ASP A 45 18.13 22.83 2.01
CA ASP A 45 17.19 23.27 0.97
C ASP A 45 17.33 22.46 -0.31
N TYR A 46 18.56 22.06 -0.64
CA TYR A 46 18.81 21.18 -1.80
C TYR A 46 18.40 19.74 -1.51
N LEU A 47 18.60 19.20 -0.31
CA LEU A 47 18.12 17.88 0.09
C LEU A 47 16.58 17.83 0.08
N ASP A 48 15.91 18.85 0.58
CA ASP A 48 14.45 18.93 0.61
C ASP A 48 13.85 19.16 -0.80
N ASN A 49 14.54 19.90 -1.68
CA ASN A 49 14.12 20.11 -3.06
C ASN A 49 14.62 19.02 -4.02
N TYR A 50 15.66 18.26 -3.65
CA TYR A 50 16.26 17.21 -4.50
C TYR A 50 15.74 15.80 -4.23
N MET A 51 14.87 15.63 -3.25
CA MET A 51 14.00 14.47 -3.27
C MET A 51 13.15 14.62 -4.53
N MET A 52 13.48 13.84 -5.56
CA MET A 52 12.68 13.80 -6.78
C MET A 52 11.26 13.45 -6.37
N LYS A 53 10.43 14.47 -6.20
CA LYS A 53 9.00 14.32 -5.95
C LYS A 53 8.40 13.87 -7.28
N ILE A 54 8.12 12.59 -7.36
CA ILE A 54 7.36 12.05 -8.47
C ILE A 54 5.91 12.36 -8.15
N GLU A 55 5.30 13.18 -8.98
CA GLU A 55 3.87 13.46 -8.87
C GLU A 55 3.08 12.21 -9.29
N LYS A 56 2.22 11.75 -8.41
CA LYS A 56 1.31 10.62 -8.64
C LYS A 56 -0.12 11.09 -8.41
N THR A 57 -0.98 10.79 -9.34
CA THR A 57 -2.42 11.00 -9.18
C THR A 57 -3.03 9.72 -8.63
N ILE A 58 -3.75 9.85 -7.53
CA ILE A 58 -4.55 8.78 -6.93
C ILE A 58 -6.01 9.13 -7.16
N ASP A 59 -6.78 8.19 -7.66
CA ASP A 59 -8.22 8.36 -7.82
C ASP A 59 -8.90 8.23 -6.45
N ILE A 60 -9.81 9.17 -6.16
CA ILE A 60 -10.69 9.12 -4.99
C ILE A 60 -12.06 8.68 -5.48
N GLU A 61 -12.59 7.63 -4.89
CA GLU A 61 -13.90 7.12 -5.28
C GLU A 61 -15.01 8.14 -5.01
N GLY A 62 -15.95 8.25 -5.93
CA GLY A 62 -17.12 9.09 -5.78
C GLY A 62 -18.18 8.41 -4.93
N THR A 63 -18.93 9.18 -4.16
CA THR A 63 -20.06 8.66 -3.40
C THR A 63 -21.19 8.18 -4.32
N ARG A 64 -21.61 6.93 -4.16
CA ARG A 64 -22.68 6.31 -4.96
C ARG A 64 -24.02 7.01 -4.72
N GLY A 65 -24.84 7.19 -5.76
CA GLY A 65 -26.15 7.82 -5.68
C GLY A 65 -27.15 7.07 -4.80
N ASN A 66 -28.04 7.80 -4.13
CA ASN A 66 -29.10 7.21 -3.32
C ASN A 66 -30.25 6.71 -4.22
N ILE A 67 -30.96 5.68 -3.75
CA ILE A 67 -32.15 5.12 -4.41
C ILE A 67 -33.36 5.43 -3.55
N TYR A 68 -34.39 5.99 -4.16
CA TYR A 68 -35.64 6.37 -3.52
C TYR A 68 -36.81 5.67 -4.21
N ASP A 69 -37.89 5.47 -3.47
CA ASP A 69 -39.17 5.10 -4.06
C ASP A 69 -39.82 6.32 -4.74
N ARG A 70 -40.99 6.10 -5.40
CA ARG A 70 -41.74 7.17 -6.05
C ARG A 70 -42.29 8.24 -5.09
N ASN A 71 -42.33 7.98 -3.79
CA ASN A 71 -42.79 8.90 -2.75
C ASN A 71 -41.65 9.64 -2.07
N GLY A 72 -40.39 9.34 -2.47
CA GLY A 72 -39.19 9.91 -1.88
C GLY A 72 -38.70 9.20 -0.64
N VAL A 73 -39.20 7.97 -0.35
CA VAL A 73 -38.69 7.15 0.74
C VAL A 73 -37.36 6.57 0.33
N LEU A 74 -36.34 6.71 1.20
CA LEU A 74 -35.02 6.21 1.00
C LEU A 74 -34.99 4.68 1.05
N LEU A 75 -34.43 4.05 0.04
CA LEU A 75 -34.33 2.58 -0.08
C LEU A 75 -32.90 2.08 -0.04
N ALA A 76 -31.94 2.86 -0.58
CA ALA A 76 -30.52 2.59 -0.51
C ALA A 76 -29.74 3.89 -0.43
N HIS A 77 -28.75 3.94 0.46
CA HIS A 77 -27.90 5.11 0.70
C HIS A 77 -26.50 4.69 1.14
N ASN A 78 -25.63 5.67 1.32
CA ASN A 78 -24.30 5.42 1.84
C ASN A 78 -24.20 5.98 3.26
N GLU A 79 -23.63 5.22 4.15
CA GLU A 79 -23.24 5.67 5.48
C GLU A 79 -21.72 5.85 5.54
N LEU A 80 -21.26 6.77 6.38
CA LEU A 80 -19.84 6.93 6.66
C LEU A 80 -19.31 5.66 7.31
N SER A 81 -18.23 5.19 6.79
CA SER A 81 -17.49 4.03 7.28
C SER A 81 -16.02 4.38 7.41
N TYR A 82 -15.25 3.53 8.04
CA TYR A 82 -13.81 3.70 8.16
C TYR A 82 -13.09 2.43 7.72
N THR A 83 -12.05 2.62 6.94
CA THR A 83 -11.16 1.54 6.50
C THR A 83 -9.78 1.76 7.09
N VAL A 84 -9.26 0.75 7.78
CA VAL A 84 -7.87 0.73 8.25
C VAL A 84 -6.98 0.30 7.10
N THR A 85 -6.01 1.12 6.77
CA THR A 85 -5.07 0.87 5.67
C THR A 85 -3.65 0.72 6.18
N LEU A 86 -2.83 -0.06 5.46
CA LEU A 86 -1.42 -0.26 5.75
C LEU A 86 -0.58 -0.05 4.49
N GLU A 87 0.49 0.70 4.62
CA GLU A 87 1.54 0.90 3.63
C GLU A 87 2.87 0.42 4.19
N ASP A 88 3.60 -0.41 3.43
CA ASP A 88 4.96 -0.81 3.79
C ASP A 88 5.97 0.29 3.48
N ASN A 89 5.94 1.36 4.24
CA ASN A 89 6.79 2.54 4.08
C ASN A 89 8.00 2.58 5.03
N GLY A 90 8.23 1.50 5.80
CA GLY A 90 9.33 1.36 6.75
C GLY A 90 10.72 1.47 6.14
N THR A 91 11.69 1.91 6.95
CA THR A 91 13.11 1.87 6.61
C THR A 91 13.76 0.71 7.34
N TYR A 92 14.27 -0.26 6.60
CA TYR A 92 14.81 -1.50 7.15
C TYR A 92 16.25 -1.72 6.68
N ALA A 93 17.13 -2.23 7.54
CA ALA A 93 18.51 -2.51 7.18
C ALA A 93 18.63 -3.70 6.21
N ASN A 94 17.69 -4.66 6.28
CA ASN A 94 17.65 -5.84 5.43
C ASN A 94 16.26 -6.50 5.41
N ASN A 95 16.04 -7.46 4.49
CA ASN A 95 14.77 -8.16 4.34
C ASN A 95 14.35 -8.97 5.57
N LYS A 96 15.29 -9.49 6.36
CA LYS A 96 14.99 -10.25 7.57
C LYS A 96 14.45 -9.34 8.67
N GLU A 97 15.06 -8.17 8.84
CA GLU A 97 14.57 -7.14 9.76
C GLU A 97 13.20 -6.62 9.34
N ARG A 98 13.03 -6.33 8.04
CA ARG A 98 11.72 -5.94 7.49
C ARG A 98 10.65 -6.98 7.82
N ALA A 99 10.91 -8.26 7.58
CA ALA A 99 9.94 -9.31 7.89
C ALA A 99 9.58 -9.32 9.37
N LYS A 100 10.58 -9.24 10.26
CA LYS A 100 10.37 -9.26 11.71
C LYS A 100 9.56 -8.07 12.20
N LEU A 101 9.95 -6.86 11.81
CA LEU A 101 9.28 -5.62 12.28
C LEU A 101 7.87 -5.50 11.71
N LEU A 102 7.70 -5.72 10.41
CA LEU A 102 6.40 -5.64 9.75
C LEU A 102 5.43 -6.74 10.23
N ASN A 103 5.90 -7.97 10.48
CA ASN A 103 5.04 -9.01 11.05
C ASN A 103 4.61 -8.68 12.49
N ALA A 104 5.49 -8.07 13.30
CA ALA A 104 5.15 -7.63 14.64
C ALA A 104 4.14 -6.48 14.63
N GLU A 105 4.32 -5.52 13.75
CA GLU A 105 3.39 -4.40 13.55
C GLU A 105 2.00 -4.88 13.10
N ILE A 106 1.95 -5.77 12.10
CA ILE A 106 0.70 -6.37 11.63
C ILE A 106 0.01 -7.12 12.77
N SER A 107 0.75 -7.89 13.58
CA SER A 107 0.16 -8.59 14.73
C SER A 107 -0.45 -7.62 15.74
N THR A 108 0.24 -6.53 16.06
CA THR A 108 -0.26 -5.49 16.96
C THR A 108 -1.51 -4.81 16.40
N LEU A 109 -1.51 -4.52 15.10
CA LEU A 109 -2.65 -3.93 14.41
C LEU A 109 -3.89 -4.85 14.46
N ILE A 110 -3.69 -6.14 14.19
CA ILE A 110 -4.77 -7.14 14.28
C ILE A 110 -5.32 -7.22 15.70
N ASP A 111 -4.46 -7.22 16.73
CA ASP A 111 -4.91 -7.20 18.13
C ASP A 111 -5.81 -5.99 18.45
N MET A 112 -5.46 -4.82 17.92
CA MET A 112 -6.26 -3.60 18.10
C MET A 112 -7.62 -3.69 17.41
N ILE A 113 -7.66 -4.25 16.20
CA ILE A 113 -8.88 -4.45 15.42
C ILE A 113 -9.80 -5.45 16.14
N GLU A 114 -9.30 -6.63 16.49
CA GLU A 114 -10.08 -7.70 17.08
C GLU A 114 -10.56 -7.39 18.51
N LYS A 115 -9.80 -6.60 19.27
CA LYS A 115 -10.17 -6.18 20.64
C LYS A 115 -11.53 -5.49 20.71
N ASN A 116 -11.91 -4.79 19.64
CA ASN A 116 -13.17 -4.06 19.55
C ASN A 116 -14.25 -4.83 18.77
N GLY A 117 -13.99 -6.08 18.40
CA GLY A 117 -14.93 -6.95 17.69
C GLY A 117 -14.92 -6.78 16.17
N ASP A 118 -14.02 -5.97 15.63
CA ASP A 118 -13.81 -5.84 14.18
C ASP A 118 -12.93 -7.00 13.66
N SER A 119 -12.85 -7.16 12.35
CA SER A 119 -12.07 -8.23 11.72
C SER A 119 -11.26 -7.73 10.53
N ILE A 120 -10.17 -8.43 10.22
CA ILE A 120 -9.39 -8.15 9.01
C ILE A 120 -10.09 -8.65 7.76
N VAL A 121 -9.85 -7.96 6.64
CA VAL A 121 -10.27 -8.42 5.31
C VAL A 121 -9.43 -9.63 4.91
N ASN A 122 -10.08 -10.67 4.44
CA ASN A 122 -9.44 -11.87 3.92
C ASN A 122 -9.89 -12.14 2.48
N ASP A 123 -9.13 -11.65 1.52
CA ASP A 123 -9.33 -11.89 0.08
C ASP A 123 -8.48 -13.08 -0.42
N LEU A 124 -7.88 -13.85 0.50
CA LEU A 124 -7.07 -15.01 0.16
C LEU A 124 -7.98 -16.22 -0.10
N ASP A 125 -7.75 -16.92 -1.20
CA ASP A 125 -8.48 -18.15 -1.55
C ASP A 125 -8.06 -19.39 -0.72
N LEU A 126 -7.41 -19.13 0.41
CA LEU A 126 -7.03 -20.09 1.44
C LEU A 126 -7.70 -19.65 2.74
N TYR A 127 -8.62 -20.45 3.24
CA TYR A 127 -9.39 -20.15 4.45
C TYR A 127 -8.98 -21.09 5.58
N MET A 128 -8.84 -20.55 6.78
CA MET A 128 -8.65 -21.30 8.02
C MET A 128 -9.92 -21.18 8.87
N ASP A 129 -10.49 -22.29 9.23
CA ASP A 129 -11.65 -22.32 10.12
C ASP A 129 -11.25 -22.12 11.61
N PRO A 130 -12.23 -21.94 12.52
CA PRO A 130 -11.95 -21.77 13.96
C PRO A 130 -11.26 -22.97 14.61
N ASP A 131 -11.36 -24.16 14.02
CA ASP A 131 -10.72 -25.39 14.51
C ASP A 131 -9.27 -25.50 14.00
N GLY A 132 -8.85 -24.59 13.12
CA GLY A 132 -7.51 -24.52 12.54
C GLY A 132 -7.32 -25.37 11.27
N GLU A 133 -8.40 -25.91 10.71
CA GLU A 133 -8.37 -26.65 9.45
C GLU A 133 -8.30 -25.67 8.26
N LEU A 134 -7.51 -26.03 7.27
CA LEU A 134 -7.31 -25.21 6.07
C LEU A 134 -8.07 -25.78 4.87
N SER A 135 -8.74 -24.90 4.13
CA SER A 135 -9.46 -25.25 2.90
C SER A 135 -9.27 -24.19 1.83
N PHE A 136 -9.47 -24.56 0.57
CA PHE A 136 -9.58 -23.61 -0.53
C PHE A 136 -11.05 -23.18 -0.67
N LEU A 137 -11.26 -21.90 -0.98
CA LEU A 137 -12.59 -21.35 -1.25
C LEU A 137 -13.01 -21.61 -2.70
N SER A 138 -12.06 -21.66 -3.63
CA SER A 138 -12.29 -21.91 -5.06
C SER A 138 -11.93 -23.33 -5.49
N GLU A 139 -12.39 -23.73 -6.67
CA GLU A 139 -12.12 -25.00 -7.30
C GLU A 139 -11.73 -24.83 -8.79
N GLY A 140 -11.24 -25.88 -9.39
CA GLY A 140 -10.99 -25.96 -10.84
C GLY A 140 -9.99 -24.92 -11.36
N THR A 141 -10.43 -24.13 -12.33
CA THR A 141 -9.58 -23.14 -13.02
C THR A 141 -9.20 -21.96 -12.13
N GLU A 142 -10.07 -21.54 -11.22
CA GLU A 142 -9.82 -20.45 -10.27
C GLU A 142 -8.74 -20.86 -9.30
N LEU A 143 -8.85 -22.02 -8.67
CA LEU A 143 -7.83 -22.58 -7.79
C LEU A 143 -6.49 -22.75 -8.51
N ALA A 144 -6.49 -23.18 -9.78
CA ALA A 144 -5.27 -23.28 -10.56
C ALA A 144 -4.64 -21.90 -10.82
N GLY A 145 -5.46 -20.87 -11.04
CA GLY A 145 -5.05 -19.48 -11.13
C GLY A 145 -4.41 -19.00 -9.83
N PHE A 146 -5.07 -19.24 -8.71
CA PHE A 146 -4.57 -18.89 -7.38
C PHE A 146 -3.20 -19.56 -7.10
N ARG A 147 -3.06 -20.87 -7.35
CA ARG A 147 -1.77 -21.56 -7.22
C ARG A 147 -0.68 -20.91 -8.08
N ARG A 148 -1.00 -20.57 -9.34
CA ARG A 148 -0.08 -19.87 -10.25
C ARG A 148 0.44 -18.59 -9.60
N ASP A 149 -0.42 -17.77 -9.01
CA ASP A 149 -0.09 -16.47 -8.45
C ASP A 149 0.73 -16.60 -7.16
N ILE A 150 0.39 -17.56 -6.30
CA ILE A 150 1.16 -17.86 -5.07
C ILE A 150 2.60 -18.25 -5.41
N TYR A 151 2.80 -19.14 -6.38
CA TYR A 151 4.14 -19.59 -6.79
C TYR A 151 4.82 -18.65 -7.79
N GLY A 152 4.17 -17.53 -8.17
CA GLY A 152 4.71 -16.53 -9.08
C GLY A 152 4.98 -17.06 -10.48
N ARG A 153 4.12 -17.96 -10.98
CA ARG A 153 4.23 -18.53 -12.32
C ARG A 153 3.53 -17.64 -13.35
N LYS A 154 4.03 -17.61 -14.58
CA LYS A 154 3.42 -16.79 -15.64
C LYS A 154 2.12 -17.42 -16.17
N LYS A 155 2.06 -18.75 -16.24
CA LYS A 155 0.91 -19.50 -16.73
C LYS A 155 0.62 -20.68 -15.79
N VAL A 156 -0.62 -21.13 -15.76
CA VAL A 156 -1.03 -22.34 -15.02
C VAL A 156 -0.23 -23.58 -15.49
N ALA A 157 0.08 -23.67 -16.78
CA ALA A 157 0.89 -24.75 -17.35
C ALA A 157 2.36 -24.77 -16.86
N ASP A 158 2.82 -23.71 -16.20
CA ASP A 158 4.17 -23.62 -15.63
C ASP A 158 4.23 -24.21 -14.20
N LEU A 159 3.09 -24.53 -13.60
CA LEU A 159 3.00 -25.25 -12.32
C LEU A 159 3.49 -26.69 -12.52
N LYS A 160 4.53 -27.08 -11.79
CA LYS A 160 5.22 -28.38 -11.92
C LYS A 160 5.75 -28.84 -10.58
N TYR A 161 6.23 -30.08 -10.55
CA TYR A 161 6.96 -30.56 -9.39
C TYR A 161 8.16 -29.67 -9.06
N ASN A 162 8.19 -29.18 -7.83
CA ASN A 162 9.25 -28.32 -7.31
C ASN A 162 10.14 -29.10 -6.36
N ALA A 163 11.36 -29.44 -6.82
CA ALA A 163 12.31 -30.24 -6.02
C ALA A 163 12.72 -29.58 -4.69
N LYS A 164 12.66 -28.25 -4.57
CA LYS A 164 12.95 -27.56 -3.31
C LYS A 164 11.82 -27.66 -2.29
N LEU A 165 10.58 -27.75 -2.76
CA LEU A 165 9.39 -27.87 -1.93
C LEU A 165 9.05 -29.36 -1.65
N GLY A 166 9.47 -30.27 -2.53
CA GLY A 166 9.21 -31.69 -2.43
C GLY A 166 7.81 -32.12 -2.90
N TYR A 167 7.06 -31.24 -3.57
CA TYR A 167 5.72 -31.53 -4.08
C TYR A 167 5.44 -30.83 -5.42
N ASP A 168 4.33 -31.22 -6.07
CA ASP A 168 3.86 -30.61 -7.31
C ASP A 168 3.02 -29.37 -6.99
N GLU A 169 3.45 -28.21 -7.51
CA GLU A 169 2.77 -26.92 -7.31
C GLU A 169 1.32 -26.94 -7.84
N SER A 170 1.02 -27.72 -8.87
CA SER A 170 -0.32 -27.85 -9.46
C SER A 170 -1.30 -28.61 -8.56
N ALA A 171 -0.78 -29.48 -7.70
CA ALA A 171 -1.54 -30.32 -6.78
C ALA A 171 -1.31 -29.98 -5.30
N ALA A 172 -0.74 -28.78 -5.04
CA ALA A 172 -0.43 -28.35 -3.68
C ALA A 172 -1.67 -28.35 -2.79
N THR A 173 -1.54 -28.93 -1.60
CA THR A 173 -2.61 -28.94 -0.59
C THR A 173 -2.70 -27.58 0.13
N PRO A 174 -3.84 -27.27 0.82
CA PRO A 174 -3.95 -26.04 1.61
C PRO A 174 -2.81 -25.89 2.61
N GLU A 175 -2.42 -26.96 3.30
CA GLU A 175 -1.32 -26.96 4.28
C GLU A 175 0.03 -26.64 3.64
N GLN A 176 0.33 -27.23 2.50
CA GLN A 176 1.58 -26.98 1.76
C GLN A 176 1.66 -25.51 1.29
N MET A 177 0.53 -24.92 0.88
CA MET A 177 0.49 -23.52 0.48
C MET A 177 0.63 -22.58 1.68
N TYR A 178 0.01 -22.91 2.81
CA TYR A 178 0.17 -22.20 4.06
C TYR A 178 1.64 -22.17 4.52
N GLU A 179 2.28 -23.33 4.60
CA GLU A 179 3.70 -23.43 4.95
C GLU A 179 4.61 -22.66 3.97
N TYR A 180 4.31 -22.74 2.68
CA TYR A 180 5.05 -21.99 1.67
C TYR A 180 4.94 -20.47 1.90
N LEU A 181 3.74 -19.96 2.16
CA LEU A 181 3.51 -18.53 2.40
C LEU A 181 4.11 -18.05 3.72
N LEU A 182 4.04 -18.84 4.79
CA LEU A 182 4.73 -18.55 6.05
C LEU A 182 6.24 -18.38 5.84
N ASN A 183 6.86 -19.31 5.12
CA ASN A 183 8.27 -19.22 4.78
C ASN A 183 8.59 -18.02 3.88
N LYS A 184 7.75 -17.76 2.86
CA LYS A 184 7.91 -16.62 1.95
C LYS A 184 7.89 -15.28 2.67
N PHE A 185 7.04 -15.13 3.67
CA PHE A 185 6.91 -13.91 4.47
C PHE A 185 7.70 -13.93 5.77
N ALA A 186 8.46 -15.01 6.03
CA ALA A 186 9.24 -15.23 7.23
C ALA A 186 8.41 -14.97 8.51
N VAL A 187 7.20 -15.53 8.56
CA VAL A 187 6.35 -15.50 9.75
C VAL A 187 6.88 -16.54 10.74
N ASP A 188 7.16 -16.08 11.96
CA ASP A 188 7.75 -16.91 13.01
C ASP A 188 6.65 -17.69 13.76
N THR A 189 6.56 -18.99 13.49
CA THR A 189 5.59 -19.90 14.14
C THR A 189 5.94 -20.28 15.57
N GLU A 190 7.12 -19.91 16.07
CA GLU A 190 7.45 -20.05 17.50
C GLU A 190 6.91 -18.87 18.32
N THR A 191 6.84 -17.68 17.68
CA THR A 191 6.34 -16.45 18.32
C THR A 191 4.82 -16.32 18.22
N TYR A 192 4.23 -16.69 17.07
CA TYR A 192 2.80 -16.56 16.80
C TYR A 192 2.13 -17.92 16.77
N ASP A 193 0.95 -18.01 17.38
CA ASP A 193 0.11 -19.20 17.23
C ASP A 193 -0.36 -19.37 15.75
N ARG A 194 -0.92 -20.56 15.47
CA ARG A 194 -1.28 -20.95 14.11
C ARG A 194 -2.26 -19.96 13.45
N TYR A 195 -3.27 -19.51 14.19
CA TYR A 195 -4.28 -18.61 13.66
C TYR A 195 -3.72 -17.20 13.45
N ARG A 196 -2.95 -16.67 14.41
CA ARG A 196 -2.27 -15.38 14.27
C ARG A 196 -1.26 -15.39 13.11
N ALA A 197 -0.50 -16.45 12.96
CA ALA A 197 0.42 -16.61 11.84
C ALA A 197 -0.32 -16.61 10.49
N TYR A 198 -1.49 -17.24 10.42
CA TYR A 198 -2.38 -17.19 9.26
C TYR A 198 -2.85 -15.76 8.96
N GLN A 199 -3.34 -15.02 9.95
CA GLN A 199 -3.78 -13.63 9.77
C GLN A 199 -2.65 -12.71 9.28
N ILE A 200 -1.46 -12.82 9.88
CA ILE A 200 -0.27 -12.09 9.42
C ILE A 200 0.03 -12.44 7.96
N MET A 201 -0.03 -13.72 7.61
CA MET A 201 0.19 -14.20 6.25
C MET A 201 -0.81 -13.59 5.25
N VAL A 202 -2.10 -13.50 5.61
CA VAL A 202 -3.16 -12.87 4.78
C VAL A 202 -2.80 -11.42 4.48
N VAL A 203 -2.50 -10.62 5.51
CA VAL A 203 -2.12 -9.21 5.34
C VAL A 203 -0.82 -9.07 4.52
N ARG A 204 0.16 -9.92 4.78
CA ARG A 204 1.43 -9.94 4.02
C ARG A 204 1.23 -10.29 2.56
N TYR A 205 0.28 -11.16 2.26
CA TYR A 205 -0.07 -11.51 0.88
C TYR A 205 -0.72 -10.33 0.15
N ALA A 206 -1.65 -9.62 0.80
CA ALA A 206 -2.26 -8.41 0.25
C ALA A 206 -1.20 -7.32 -0.06
N LEU A 207 -0.25 -7.09 0.86
CA LEU A 207 0.90 -6.20 0.63
C LEU A 207 1.80 -6.68 -0.52
N TYR A 208 1.97 -7.98 -0.67
CA TYR A 208 2.77 -8.55 -1.76
C TYR A 208 2.13 -8.31 -3.12
N LEU A 209 0.82 -8.44 -3.25
CA LEU A 209 0.11 -8.15 -4.50
C LEU A 209 0.25 -6.69 -4.94
N SER A 210 0.28 -5.76 -3.99
CA SER A 210 0.45 -4.32 -4.23
C SER A 210 1.92 -3.87 -4.26
N SER A 211 2.89 -4.78 -4.21
CA SER A 211 4.32 -4.47 -4.03
C SER A 211 4.97 -3.66 -5.16
N TYR A 212 4.36 -3.61 -6.33
CA TYR A 212 4.82 -2.78 -7.46
C TYR A 212 4.31 -1.33 -7.38
N GLN A 213 3.31 -1.06 -6.53
CA GLN A 213 2.72 0.26 -6.27
C GLN A 213 2.77 0.57 -4.76
N LYS A 214 3.97 0.62 -4.19
CA LYS A 214 4.20 0.76 -2.75
C LYS A 214 3.58 2.02 -2.12
N TYR A 215 3.27 3.02 -2.93
CA TYR A 215 2.61 4.26 -2.51
C TYR A 215 1.08 4.13 -2.38
N ILE A 216 0.52 2.95 -2.71
CA ILE A 216 -0.89 2.66 -2.49
C ILE A 216 -1.00 1.80 -1.24
N ALA A 217 -1.61 2.37 -0.21
CA ALA A 217 -1.93 1.64 1.00
C ALA A 217 -3.03 0.61 0.70
N ILE A 218 -2.92 -0.56 1.31
CA ILE A 218 -3.94 -1.61 1.19
C ILE A 218 -4.94 -1.54 2.35
N GLY A 219 -6.22 -1.83 2.10
CA GLY A 219 -7.23 -2.02 3.14
C GLY A 219 -6.95 -3.29 3.95
N ILE A 220 -6.85 -3.15 5.27
CA ILE A 220 -6.64 -4.27 6.20
C ILE A 220 -7.94 -4.67 6.87
N ALA A 221 -8.77 -3.69 7.25
CA ALA A 221 -10.08 -3.90 7.84
C ALA A 221 -11.02 -2.82 7.34
N GLU A 222 -12.22 -3.22 6.94
CA GLU A 222 -13.26 -2.35 6.41
C GLU A 222 -14.42 -2.26 7.42
N ASP A 223 -15.16 -1.15 7.38
CA ASP A 223 -16.32 -0.91 8.25
C ASP A 223 -15.99 -1.06 9.74
N VAL A 224 -14.83 -0.54 10.16
CA VAL A 224 -14.37 -0.64 11.53
C VAL A 224 -15.10 0.32 12.46
N SER A 225 -15.26 -0.08 13.71
CA SER A 225 -15.94 0.70 14.76
C SER A 225 -15.17 1.97 15.14
N ASP A 226 -15.88 2.98 15.64
CA ASP A 226 -15.27 4.22 16.15
C ASP A 226 -14.23 3.96 17.25
N GLN A 227 -14.42 2.88 18.04
CA GLN A 227 -13.47 2.46 19.07
C GLN A 227 -12.14 2.02 18.46
N THR A 228 -12.18 1.26 17.37
CA THR A 228 -10.97 0.86 16.63
C THR A 228 -10.29 2.05 15.99
N VAL A 229 -11.06 2.97 15.38
CA VAL A 229 -10.54 4.22 14.84
C VAL A 229 -9.80 5.04 15.92
N ALA A 230 -10.43 5.22 17.09
CA ALA A 230 -9.84 5.97 18.19
C ALA A 230 -8.55 5.31 18.69
N MET A 231 -8.56 3.98 18.85
CA MET A 231 -7.40 3.20 19.32
C MET A 231 -6.22 3.30 18.35
N ILE A 232 -6.45 3.15 17.04
CA ILE A 232 -5.40 3.25 16.03
C ILE A 232 -4.83 4.66 15.97
N ARG A 233 -5.67 5.70 16.03
CA ARG A 233 -5.24 7.10 16.04
C ARG A 233 -4.43 7.46 17.30
N GLU A 234 -4.76 6.89 18.45
CA GLU A 234 -3.99 7.07 19.69
C GLU A 234 -2.58 6.48 19.58
N HIS A 235 -2.44 5.33 18.90
CA HIS A 235 -1.16 4.64 18.71
C HIS A 235 -0.49 4.95 17.36
N ALA A 236 -0.94 5.97 16.63
CA ALA A 236 -0.41 6.30 15.30
C ALA A 236 1.12 6.56 15.27
N SER A 237 1.72 7.00 16.39
CA SER A 237 3.17 7.17 16.49
C SER A 237 3.95 5.85 16.57
N GLU A 238 3.30 4.75 16.92
CA GLU A 238 3.88 3.42 17.07
C GLU A 238 3.63 2.54 15.83
N LEU A 239 2.60 2.88 15.05
CA LEU A 239 2.16 2.16 13.86
C LEU A 239 2.67 2.86 12.58
N GLN A 240 3.69 2.28 11.96
CA GLN A 240 4.34 2.88 10.80
C GLN A 240 3.60 2.54 9.50
N GLY A 241 3.06 3.55 8.81
CA GLY A 241 2.32 3.35 7.55
C GLY A 241 0.88 2.88 7.73
N VAL A 242 0.37 2.85 8.97
CA VAL A 242 -1.04 2.59 9.24
C VAL A 242 -1.82 3.89 9.26
N GLU A 243 -2.90 3.95 8.50
CA GLU A 243 -3.82 5.07 8.44
C GLU A 243 -5.27 4.59 8.56
N VAL A 244 -6.13 5.48 9.04
CA VAL A 244 -7.58 5.29 9.00
C VAL A 244 -8.15 6.26 8.00
N ARG A 245 -8.73 5.71 6.94
CA ARG A 245 -9.39 6.49 5.87
C ARG A 245 -10.90 6.45 6.03
N GLU A 246 -11.51 7.57 5.70
CA GLU A 246 -12.97 7.65 5.56
C GLU A 246 -13.38 6.92 4.29
N ASP A 247 -14.40 6.11 4.40
CA ASP A 247 -14.98 5.30 3.35
C ASP A 247 -16.50 5.37 3.43
N THR A 248 -17.21 4.71 2.53
CA THR A 248 -18.67 4.66 2.54
C THR A 248 -19.17 3.22 2.41
N LYS A 249 -20.10 2.86 3.29
CA LYS A 249 -20.79 1.58 3.25
C LYS A 249 -22.16 1.74 2.61
N ARG A 250 -22.49 0.87 1.68
CA ARG A 250 -23.82 0.83 1.08
C ARG A 250 -24.82 0.18 2.01
N VAL A 251 -25.88 0.90 2.36
CA VAL A 251 -26.95 0.46 3.27
C VAL A 251 -28.28 0.39 2.54
N TYR A 252 -29.04 -0.66 2.82
CA TYR A 252 -30.38 -0.92 2.27
C TYR A 252 -31.37 -0.92 3.40
N ASP A 253 -32.33 0.04 3.39
CA ASP A 253 -33.24 0.27 4.52
C ASP A 253 -34.32 -0.83 4.73
N TYR A 254 -34.69 -1.52 3.65
CA TYR A 254 -35.74 -2.53 3.69
C TYR A 254 -35.33 -3.82 2.95
N PRO A 255 -34.26 -4.48 3.38
CA PRO A 255 -33.66 -5.58 2.62
C PRO A 255 -34.60 -6.78 2.49
N GLU A 256 -35.45 -7.05 3.48
CA GLU A 256 -36.39 -8.18 3.45
C GLU A 256 -37.41 -8.06 2.32
N TYR A 257 -37.76 -6.84 1.89
CA TYR A 257 -38.78 -6.58 0.87
C TYR A 257 -38.19 -6.32 -0.52
N PHE A 258 -37.06 -5.65 -0.55
CA PHE A 258 -36.53 -5.08 -1.82
C PHE A 258 -35.19 -5.66 -2.29
N SER A 259 -34.58 -6.61 -1.57
CA SER A 259 -33.28 -7.16 -1.93
C SER A 259 -33.20 -7.68 -3.37
N HIS A 260 -34.22 -8.36 -3.83
CA HIS A 260 -34.32 -8.90 -5.19
C HIS A 260 -34.59 -7.84 -6.28
N ILE A 261 -35.08 -6.66 -5.90
CA ILE A 261 -35.32 -5.51 -6.79
C ILE A 261 -34.10 -4.59 -6.79
N LEU A 262 -33.61 -4.21 -5.62
CA LEU A 262 -32.46 -3.31 -5.46
C LEU A 262 -31.18 -3.99 -5.91
N GLY A 263 -30.99 -5.24 -5.55
CA GLY A 263 -29.74 -5.95 -5.78
C GLY A 263 -28.71 -5.64 -4.70
N TYR A 264 -27.46 -5.73 -5.06
CA TYR A 264 -26.31 -5.46 -4.18
C TYR A 264 -25.11 -4.97 -4.97
N THR A 265 -24.13 -4.41 -4.28
CA THR A 265 -22.87 -3.95 -4.84
C THR A 265 -21.72 -4.93 -4.49
N GLY A 266 -20.68 -4.98 -5.31
CA GLY A 266 -19.51 -5.81 -5.08
C GLY A 266 -18.36 -5.47 -6.00
N LYS A 267 -17.18 -6.01 -5.74
CA LYS A 267 -15.97 -5.77 -6.56
C LYS A 267 -16.23 -6.13 -8.02
N ILE A 268 -15.76 -5.29 -8.94
CA ILE A 268 -15.90 -5.49 -10.38
C ILE A 268 -15.16 -6.75 -10.83
N SER A 269 -15.80 -7.56 -11.68
CA SER A 269 -15.13 -8.69 -12.35
C SER A 269 -14.48 -8.25 -13.65
N ASP A 270 -13.56 -9.06 -14.21
CA ASP A 270 -12.88 -8.73 -15.46
C ASP A 270 -13.86 -8.51 -16.62
N SER A 271 -14.91 -9.30 -16.71
CA SER A 271 -15.94 -9.16 -17.76
C SER A 271 -16.80 -7.92 -17.61
N GLU A 272 -17.12 -7.54 -16.38
CA GLU A 272 -17.85 -6.28 -16.09
C GLU A 272 -16.96 -5.08 -16.35
N TYR A 273 -15.68 -5.15 -15.97
CA TYR A 273 -14.71 -4.10 -16.24
C TYR A 273 -14.61 -3.82 -17.75
N ASP A 274 -14.41 -4.84 -18.56
CA ASP A 274 -14.29 -4.67 -20.01
C ASP A 274 -15.55 -3.98 -20.59
N SER A 275 -16.75 -4.37 -20.13
CA SER A 275 -18.01 -3.79 -20.59
C SER A 275 -18.28 -2.37 -20.09
N LEU A 276 -17.95 -2.07 -18.83
CA LEU A 276 -18.19 -0.76 -18.23
C LEU A 276 -17.13 0.26 -18.66
N HIS A 277 -15.88 -0.15 -18.78
CA HIS A 277 -14.77 0.69 -19.20
C HIS A 277 -14.91 1.14 -20.67
N GLU A 278 -15.55 0.33 -21.54
CA GLU A 278 -15.92 0.76 -22.91
C GLU A 278 -16.96 1.90 -22.91
N GLN A 279 -17.79 1.97 -21.87
CA GLN A 279 -18.85 2.98 -21.74
C GLN A 279 -18.37 4.23 -20.99
N ASP A 280 -17.49 4.06 -20.01
CA ASP A 280 -16.89 5.12 -19.23
C ASP A 280 -15.46 4.71 -18.82
N GLU A 281 -14.46 5.40 -19.37
CA GLU A 281 -13.03 5.15 -19.13
C GLU A 281 -12.61 5.36 -17.66
N SER A 282 -13.46 5.96 -16.82
CA SER A 282 -13.19 6.19 -15.40
C SER A 282 -13.23 4.91 -14.56
N TYR A 283 -13.81 3.80 -15.07
CA TYR A 283 -13.83 2.53 -14.37
C TYR A 283 -12.44 1.91 -14.26
N THR A 284 -12.13 1.40 -13.07
CA THR A 284 -10.90 0.69 -12.75
C THR A 284 -11.21 -0.71 -12.23
N ARG A 285 -10.21 -1.61 -12.22
CA ARG A 285 -10.36 -2.99 -11.71
C ARG A 285 -10.56 -3.10 -10.20
N SER A 286 -10.43 -2.00 -9.47
CA SER A 286 -10.64 -1.92 -8.02
C SER A 286 -12.04 -1.45 -7.65
N ASP A 287 -12.86 -1.02 -8.63
CA ASP A 287 -14.15 -0.40 -8.35
C ASP A 287 -15.18 -1.39 -7.81
N VAL A 288 -16.12 -0.85 -7.03
CA VAL A 288 -17.31 -1.53 -6.55
C VAL A 288 -18.48 -1.12 -7.45
N VAL A 289 -19.15 -2.12 -8.04
CA VAL A 289 -20.24 -1.94 -8.99
C VAL A 289 -21.50 -2.70 -8.57
N GLY A 290 -22.63 -2.34 -9.12
CA GLY A 290 -23.89 -3.08 -8.92
C GLY A 290 -23.83 -4.46 -9.58
N LYS A 291 -24.11 -5.50 -8.79
CA LYS A 291 -24.07 -6.90 -9.24
C LYS A 291 -25.40 -7.45 -9.70
N ALA A 292 -26.49 -6.88 -9.23
CA ALA A 292 -27.83 -7.34 -9.54
C ALA A 292 -28.84 -6.18 -9.41
N GLY A 293 -30.06 -6.38 -9.93
CA GLY A 293 -31.20 -5.50 -9.73
C GLY A 293 -30.99 -4.06 -10.25
N ILE A 294 -31.59 -3.11 -9.53
CA ILE A 294 -31.48 -1.68 -9.87
C ILE A 294 -30.03 -1.20 -9.77
N GLU A 295 -29.28 -1.67 -8.77
CA GLU A 295 -27.86 -1.33 -8.61
C GLU A 295 -27.07 -1.62 -9.90
N GLN A 296 -27.32 -2.77 -10.53
CA GLN A 296 -26.65 -3.13 -11.78
C GLN A 296 -27.18 -2.36 -13.00
N VAL A 297 -28.51 -2.29 -13.14
CA VAL A 297 -29.13 -1.69 -14.33
C VAL A 297 -28.87 -0.19 -14.41
N MET A 298 -28.80 0.48 -13.25
CA MET A 298 -28.59 1.92 -13.14
C MET A 298 -27.14 2.28 -12.79
N GLU A 299 -26.21 1.34 -12.96
CA GLU A 299 -24.81 1.51 -12.56
C GLU A 299 -24.21 2.84 -13.01
N LEU A 300 -24.27 3.18 -14.30
CA LEU A 300 -23.73 4.42 -14.88
C LEU A 300 -24.34 5.70 -14.30
N GLN A 301 -25.53 5.61 -13.69
CA GLN A 301 -26.23 6.75 -13.10
C GLN A 301 -26.00 6.83 -11.58
N LEU A 302 -25.80 5.67 -10.94
CA LEU A 302 -25.59 5.55 -9.51
C LEU A 302 -24.13 5.76 -9.13
N GLN A 303 -23.20 5.37 -10.00
CA GLN A 303 -21.78 5.59 -9.76
C GLN A 303 -21.49 7.09 -9.57
N GLY A 304 -20.79 7.41 -8.48
CA GLY A 304 -20.33 8.77 -8.24
C GLY A 304 -19.22 9.16 -9.22
N LYS A 305 -18.97 10.47 -9.33
CA LYS A 305 -17.83 10.94 -10.10
C LYS A 305 -16.57 10.83 -9.26
N LYS A 306 -15.55 10.16 -9.79
CA LYS A 306 -14.23 10.06 -9.15
C LYS A 306 -13.60 11.44 -9.03
N GLY A 307 -13.00 11.70 -7.87
CA GLY A 307 -12.06 12.79 -7.66
C GLY A 307 -10.64 12.33 -7.96
N SER A 308 -9.70 13.25 -7.93
CA SER A 308 -8.28 12.92 -8.03
C SER A 308 -7.49 13.68 -6.98
N GLU A 309 -6.57 13.01 -6.33
CA GLU A 309 -5.61 13.59 -5.41
C GLU A 309 -4.20 13.44 -5.97
N THR A 310 -3.45 14.52 -5.94
CA THR A 310 -2.06 14.51 -6.35
C THR A 310 -1.18 14.32 -5.13
N VAL A 311 -0.48 13.20 -5.07
CA VAL A 311 0.51 12.91 -4.03
C VAL A 311 1.92 13.00 -4.58
N TYR A 312 2.85 13.51 -3.78
CA TYR A 312 4.25 13.60 -4.14
C TYR A 312 5.01 12.48 -3.45
N VAL A 313 5.54 11.55 -4.24
CA VAL A 313 6.31 10.42 -3.73
C VAL A 313 7.79 10.58 -4.06
N ASN A 314 8.66 10.07 -3.20
CA ASN A 314 10.09 10.03 -3.46
C ASN A 314 10.43 8.88 -4.44
N ASN A 315 11.71 8.72 -4.76
CA ASN A 315 12.22 7.67 -5.66
C ASN A 315 12.03 6.23 -5.12
N VAL A 316 11.64 6.08 -3.86
CA VAL A 316 11.35 4.78 -3.20
C VAL A 316 9.85 4.53 -3.12
N GLY A 317 9.01 5.51 -3.55
CA GLY A 317 7.55 5.43 -3.53
C GLY A 317 6.92 5.80 -2.20
N LYS A 318 7.62 6.53 -1.32
CA LYS A 318 7.03 7.08 -0.08
C LYS A 318 6.42 8.46 -0.35
N VAL A 319 5.24 8.73 0.22
CA VAL A 319 4.60 10.04 0.28
C VAL A 319 5.37 10.97 1.22
#